data_244796d3cb46d6e01bcc4b6d4487fb72
#
_entry.id   244796d3cb46d6e01bcc4b6d4487fb72
#
_cell.length_a   1.000
_cell.length_b   1.000
_cell.length_c   1.000
_cell.angle_alpha   90.00
_cell.angle_beta   90.00
_cell.angle_gamma   90.00
#
_symmetry.space_group_name_H-M   'P 1'
#
loop_
_entity.id
_entity.type
_entity.pdbx_description
1 polymer ?
#
loop_
_entity_poly.entity_id
_entity_poly.type
_entity_poly.pdbx_seq_one_letter_code
_entity_poly.pdbx_strand_id
1 'polypeptide(L)'
;MTDLRPQSEGFSFYRVPRQLVKGREYRPLSPASKLLFSLLLDRVSLSVRNSWRDREGRTYVYYAVAEICEDFGCSRVTAGKLLSELERISLIERKKQGQGKPDRIYVLQFCVKPDF
;
A
#
# COMPACT_ATOMS: atom_id res chain seq x y z
N MET A 1 28.45 12.40 -12.43
CA MET A 1 27.62 13.33 -11.76
C MET A 1 26.16 13.22 -12.19
N THR A 2 25.30 13.40 -11.24
CA THR A 2 23.90 13.25 -11.50
C THR A 2 23.37 14.44 -12.30
N ASP A 3 22.56 14.15 -13.27
CA ASP A 3 21.85 15.18 -14.01
C ASP A 3 20.76 15.77 -13.11
N LEU A 4 20.86 17.04 -12.81
CA LEU A 4 19.94 17.70 -11.90
C LEU A 4 18.77 18.37 -12.61
N ARG A 5 18.66 18.18 -13.91
CA ARG A 5 17.50 18.72 -14.61
C ARG A 5 16.24 18.01 -14.15
N PRO A 6 15.14 18.71 -14.06
CA PRO A 6 13.88 18.06 -13.74
C PRO A 6 13.57 16.98 -14.77
N GLN A 7 13.24 15.81 -14.28
CA GLN A 7 12.92 14.68 -15.13
C GLN A 7 11.43 14.35 -14.97
N SER A 8 10.61 15.38 -15.05
CA SER A 8 9.19 15.24 -14.72
C SER A 8 8.47 14.18 -15.54
N GLU A 9 8.85 14.01 -16.81
CA GLU A 9 8.21 12.97 -17.62
C GLU A 9 8.76 11.58 -17.32
N GLY A 10 9.91 11.50 -16.65
CA GLY A 10 10.51 10.22 -16.29
C GLY A 10 10.26 9.79 -14.85
N PHE A 11 9.67 10.65 -14.03
CA PHE A 11 9.48 10.37 -12.61
C PHE A 11 8.02 10.35 -12.24
N SER A 12 7.66 9.37 -11.43
CA SER A 12 6.40 9.38 -10.72
C SER A 12 6.70 9.23 -9.23
N PHE A 13 5.73 9.52 -8.41
CA PHE A 13 5.95 9.56 -6.96
C PHE A 13 4.83 8.85 -6.24
N TYR A 14 5.18 8.20 -5.13
CA TYR A 14 4.18 7.73 -4.19
C TYR A 14 3.87 8.84 -3.21
N ARG A 15 2.63 8.95 -2.81
CA ARG A 15 2.22 9.92 -1.81
C ARG A 15 2.28 9.29 -0.43
N VAL A 16 2.91 9.98 0.49
CA VAL A 16 2.96 9.54 1.88
C VAL A 16 2.13 10.50 2.71
N PRO A 17 1.06 10.01 3.37
CA PRO A 17 0.28 10.90 4.22
C PRO A 17 1.16 11.47 5.34
N ARG A 18 1.09 12.78 5.54
CA ARG A 18 1.88 13.42 6.58
C ARG A 18 1.57 12.83 7.95
N GLN A 19 0.30 12.56 8.21
CA GLN A 19 -0.14 11.99 9.49
C GLN A 19 0.51 10.64 9.76
N LEU A 20 0.72 9.85 8.72
CA LEU A 20 1.37 8.55 8.86
C LEU A 20 2.80 8.70 9.40
N VAL A 21 3.47 9.78 9.04
CA VAL A 21 4.84 10.03 9.48
C VAL A 21 4.85 10.70 10.85
N LYS A 22 3.97 11.66 11.07
CA LYS A 22 4.01 12.53 12.25
C LYS A 22 3.04 12.11 13.35
N GLY A 23 2.01 11.34 13.03
CA GLY A 23 1.00 10.95 14.00
C GLY A 23 1.53 9.98 15.05
N ARG A 24 1.19 10.24 16.32
CA ARG A 24 1.64 9.39 17.42
C ARG A 24 1.09 7.97 17.32
N GLU A 25 -0.11 7.84 16.81
CA GLU A 25 -0.77 6.56 16.70
C GLU A 25 -0.04 5.63 15.72
N TYR A 26 0.80 6.18 14.86
CA TYR A 26 1.53 5.37 13.88
C TYR A 26 2.99 5.14 14.26
N ARG A 27 3.39 5.56 15.46
CA ARG A 27 4.76 5.33 15.93
C ARG A 27 5.15 3.86 16.03
N PRO A 28 4.23 2.94 16.35
CA PRO A 28 4.62 1.53 16.39
C PRO A 28 4.98 0.94 15.03
N LEU A 29 4.65 1.63 13.95
CA LEU A 29 4.98 1.15 12.61
C LEU A 29 6.43 1.39 12.27
N SER A 30 7.06 0.41 11.64
CA SER A 30 8.40 0.60 11.10
C SER A 30 8.34 1.53 9.88
N PRO A 31 9.44 2.20 9.54
CA PRO A 31 9.47 3.02 8.32
C PRO A 31 9.12 2.22 7.07
N ALA A 32 9.54 0.95 7.02
CA ALA A 32 9.24 0.10 5.87
C ALA A 32 7.73 -0.18 5.75
N SER A 33 7.04 -0.38 6.87
CA SER A 33 5.60 -0.60 6.80
C SER A 33 4.86 0.66 6.39
N LYS A 34 5.34 1.84 6.79
CA LYS A 34 4.78 3.11 6.33
C LYS A 34 4.95 3.27 4.82
N LEU A 35 6.11 2.89 4.31
CA LEU A 35 6.34 2.91 2.87
C LEU A 35 5.41 1.96 2.16
N LEU A 36 5.29 0.74 2.68
CA LEU A 36 4.37 -0.25 2.10
C LEU A 36 2.95 0.28 2.05
N PHE A 37 2.49 0.92 3.11
CA PHE A 37 1.16 1.50 3.14
C PHE A 37 0.99 2.55 2.02
N SER A 38 2.01 3.35 1.79
CA SER A 38 1.96 4.37 0.73
C SER A 38 1.84 3.74 -0.65
N LEU A 39 2.52 2.61 -0.87
CA LEU A 39 2.39 1.88 -2.13
C LEU A 39 0.99 1.28 -2.27
N LEU A 40 0.40 0.83 -1.16
CA LEU A 40 -0.98 0.33 -1.19
C LEU A 40 -1.97 1.45 -1.52
N LEU A 41 -1.76 2.64 -0.98
CA LEU A 41 -2.60 3.80 -1.32
C LEU A 41 -2.55 4.09 -2.81
N ASP A 42 -1.37 3.99 -3.40
CA ASP A 42 -1.21 4.21 -4.83
C ASP A 42 -2.03 3.19 -5.63
N ARG A 43 -2.01 1.94 -5.20
CA ARG A 43 -2.80 0.89 -5.86
C ARG A 43 -4.30 1.12 -5.69
N VAL A 44 -4.72 1.69 -4.56
CA VAL A 44 -6.14 2.04 -4.37
C VAL A 44 -6.59 3.03 -5.44
N SER A 45 -5.77 4.03 -5.73
CA SER A 45 -6.10 4.99 -6.79
C SER A 45 -6.31 4.30 -8.13
N LEU A 46 -5.45 3.34 -8.45
CA LEU A 46 -5.58 2.58 -9.69
C LEU A 46 -6.81 1.69 -9.68
N SER A 47 -7.11 1.08 -8.52
CA SER A 47 -8.29 0.22 -8.39
C SER A 47 -9.58 1.00 -8.57
N VAL A 48 -9.64 2.21 -8.06
CA VAL A 48 -10.82 3.07 -8.26
C VAL A 48 -11.03 3.32 -9.74
N ARG A 49 -9.97 3.62 -10.48
CA ARG A 49 -10.07 3.83 -11.92
C ARG A 49 -10.48 2.57 -12.66
N ASN A 50 -10.05 1.41 -12.18
CA ASN A 50 -10.31 0.12 -12.83
C ASN A 50 -11.58 -0.55 -12.30
N SER A 51 -12.26 0.09 -11.35
CA SER A 51 -13.50 -0.44 -10.75
C SER A 51 -13.31 -1.79 -10.07
N TRP A 52 -12.17 -2.00 -9.42
CA TRP A 52 -11.93 -3.23 -8.66
C TRP A 52 -12.65 -3.15 -7.33
N ARG A 53 -13.88 -3.63 -7.32
CA ARG A 53 -14.74 -3.58 -6.14
C ARG A 53 -15.30 -4.95 -5.85
N ASP A 54 -15.56 -5.21 -4.57
CA ASP A 54 -16.22 -6.43 -4.18
C ASP A 54 -17.73 -6.28 -4.31
N ARG A 55 -18.48 -7.29 -3.87
CA ARG A 55 -19.94 -7.29 -3.98
C ARG A 55 -20.60 -6.16 -3.21
N GLU A 56 -19.96 -5.73 -2.13
CA GLU A 56 -20.46 -4.64 -1.31
C GLU A 56 -19.98 -3.27 -1.79
N GLY A 57 -19.30 -3.23 -2.91
CA GLY A 57 -18.82 -1.98 -3.47
C GLY A 57 -17.52 -1.46 -2.84
N ARG A 58 -16.87 -2.26 -2.00
CA ARG A 58 -15.60 -1.86 -1.38
C ARG A 58 -14.45 -2.06 -2.36
N THR A 59 -13.62 -1.04 -2.46
CA THR A 59 -12.43 -1.11 -3.31
C THR A 59 -11.35 -1.94 -2.62
N TYR A 60 -10.72 -2.81 -3.38
CA TYR A 60 -9.63 -3.63 -2.88
C TYR A 60 -8.45 -3.57 -3.85
N VAL A 61 -7.29 -3.98 -3.36
CA VAL A 61 -6.09 -4.06 -4.17
C VAL A 61 -5.42 -5.40 -3.94
N TYR A 62 -4.52 -5.74 -4.84
CA TYR A 62 -3.64 -6.90 -4.70
C TYR A 62 -2.21 -6.40 -4.57
N TYR A 63 -1.46 -7.05 -3.72
CA TYR A 63 -0.02 -6.84 -3.64
C TYR A 63 0.56 -8.13 -3.10
N ALA A 64 1.00 -8.99 -4.01
CA ALA A 64 1.47 -10.31 -3.63
C ALA A 64 2.76 -10.20 -2.80
N VAL A 65 2.91 -11.13 -1.87
CA VAL A 65 4.10 -11.17 -1.01
C VAL A 65 5.37 -11.20 -1.86
N ALA A 66 5.34 -11.97 -2.96
CA ALA A 66 6.50 -12.04 -3.84
C ALA A 66 6.85 -10.68 -4.45
N GLU A 67 5.84 -9.89 -4.81
CA GLU A 67 6.07 -8.55 -5.32
C GLU A 67 6.67 -7.63 -4.25
N ILE A 68 6.17 -7.74 -3.03
CA ILE A 68 6.69 -6.94 -1.92
C ILE A 68 8.17 -7.28 -1.69
N CYS A 69 8.49 -8.57 -1.69
CA CYS A 69 9.88 -9.00 -1.54
C CYS A 69 10.79 -8.39 -2.61
N GLU A 70 10.32 -8.39 -3.84
CA GLU A 70 11.08 -7.84 -4.95
C GLU A 70 11.24 -6.33 -4.81
N ASP A 71 10.15 -5.63 -4.53
CA ASP A 71 10.19 -4.17 -4.46
C ASP A 71 10.98 -3.65 -3.27
N PHE A 72 10.94 -4.37 -2.15
CA PHE A 72 11.57 -3.94 -0.90
C PHE A 72 12.93 -4.59 -0.67
N GLY A 73 13.30 -5.58 -1.48
CA GLY A 73 14.54 -6.30 -1.25
C GLY A 73 14.54 -7.05 0.07
N CYS A 74 13.43 -7.69 0.42
CA CYS A 74 13.27 -8.36 1.71
C CYS A 74 12.79 -9.78 1.55
N SER A 75 12.86 -10.54 2.64
CA SER A 75 12.38 -11.91 2.68
C SER A 75 10.86 -11.96 2.82
N ARG A 76 10.29 -13.14 2.58
CA ARG A 76 8.86 -13.35 2.78
C ARG A 76 8.45 -13.13 4.24
N VAL A 77 9.31 -13.51 5.17
CA VAL A 77 9.04 -13.30 6.58
C VAL A 77 8.92 -11.81 6.87
N THR A 78 9.86 -11.02 6.36
CA THR A 78 9.82 -9.57 6.56
C THR A 78 8.58 -8.96 5.90
N ALA A 79 8.28 -9.35 4.66
CA ALA A 79 7.08 -8.84 3.98
C ALA A 79 5.81 -9.14 4.78
N GLY A 80 5.71 -10.36 5.30
CA GLY A 80 4.58 -10.74 6.14
C GLY A 80 4.49 -9.91 7.41
N LYS A 81 5.64 -9.62 8.03
CA LYS A 81 5.66 -8.76 9.21
C LYS A 81 5.18 -7.35 8.92
N LEU A 82 5.60 -6.79 7.78
CA LEU A 82 5.17 -5.45 7.41
C LEU A 82 3.66 -5.37 7.22
N LEU A 83 3.10 -6.36 6.54
CA LEU A 83 1.65 -6.44 6.36
C LEU A 83 0.94 -6.59 7.70
N SER A 84 1.49 -7.43 8.58
CA SER A 84 0.90 -7.65 9.90
C SER A 84 0.93 -6.39 10.76
N GLU A 85 1.99 -5.59 10.66
CA GLU A 85 2.06 -4.31 11.35
C GLU A 85 0.88 -3.41 10.95
N LEU A 86 0.61 -3.35 9.66
CA LEU A 86 -0.47 -2.51 9.15
C LEU A 86 -1.85 -3.03 9.57
N GLU A 87 -2.02 -4.35 9.59
CA GLU A 87 -3.27 -4.95 10.05
C GLU A 87 -3.51 -4.71 11.54
N ARG A 88 -2.46 -4.79 12.31
CA ARG A 88 -2.58 -4.72 13.78
C ARG A 88 -3.18 -3.39 14.24
N ILE A 89 -2.89 -2.31 13.54
CA ILE A 89 -3.46 -1.02 13.89
C ILE A 89 -4.60 -0.61 12.96
N SER A 90 -5.16 -1.57 12.25
CA SER A 90 -6.36 -1.40 11.42
C SER A 90 -6.19 -0.41 10.28
N LEU A 91 -5.00 -0.33 9.72
CA LEU A 91 -4.80 0.45 8.49
C LEU A 91 -5.22 -0.35 7.26
N ILE A 92 -5.09 -1.67 7.32
CA ILE A 92 -5.53 -2.54 6.24
C ILE A 92 -6.25 -3.75 6.82
N GLU A 93 -7.00 -4.42 5.95
CA GLU A 93 -7.59 -5.72 6.23
C GLU A 93 -7.30 -6.61 5.04
N ARG A 94 -6.86 -7.83 5.31
CA ARG A 94 -6.61 -8.80 4.25
C ARG A 94 -7.68 -9.88 4.28
N LYS A 95 -8.18 -10.26 3.11
CA LYS A 95 -9.12 -11.37 2.99
C LYS A 95 -8.59 -12.40 2.02
N LYS A 96 -8.52 -13.63 2.46
CA LYS A 96 -8.10 -14.73 1.62
C LYS A 96 -9.21 -15.10 0.66
N GLN A 97 -8.84 -15.40 -0.57
CA GLN A 97 -9.80 -15.78 -1.60
C GLN A 97 -9.81 -17.28 -1.87
N GLY A 98 -8.89 -17.99 -1.25
CA GLY A 98 -8.76 -19.42 -1.47
C GLY A 98 -7.40 -19.77 -2.02
N GLN A 99 -7.18 -21.05 -2.19
CA GLN A 99 -5.90 -21.60 -2.55
C GLN A 99 -5.47 -21.13 -3.94
N GLY A 100 -4.24 -20.66 -4.03
CA GLY A 100 -3.68 -20.22 -5.30
C GLY A 100 -4.06 -18.84 -5.72
N LYS A 101 -4.86 -18.13 -4.94
CA LYS A 101 -5.26 -16.76 -5.25
C LYS A 101 -4.64 -15.78 -4.26
N PRO A 102 -4.26 -14.58 -4.73
CA PRO A 102 -3.73 -13.58 -3.81
C PRO A 102 -4.81 -13.08 -2.86
N ASP A 103 -4.39 -12.59 -1.70
CA ASP A 103 -5.31 -11.98 -0.75
C ASP A 103 -5.80 -10.65 -1.30
N ARG A 104 -7.07 -10.36 -1.03
CA ARG A 104 -7.57 -9.01 -1.24
C ARG A 104 -7.12 -8.15 -0.08
N ILE A 105 -6.64 -6.96 -0.39
CA ILE A 105 -6.22 -6.01 0.63
C ILE A 105 -7.12 -4.80 0.58
N TYR A 106 -7.77 -4.52 1.69
CA TYR A 106 -8.64 -3.36 1.85
C TYR A 106 -7.91 -2.32 2.68
N VAL A 107 -7.76 -1.12 2.13
CA VAL A 107 -7.17 0.00 2.87
C VAL A 107 -8.29 0.69 3.62
N LEU A 108 -8.16 0.77 4.93
CA LEU A 108 -9.24 1.21 5.82
C LEU A 108 -9.18 2.69 6.18
N GLN A 109 -8.02 3.31 6.00
CA GLN A 109 -7.84 4.73 6.35
C GLN A 109 -7.05 5.43 5.25
N PHE A 110 -7.08 6.75 5.26
CA PHE A 110 -6.41 7.58 4.26
C PHE A 110 -6.89 7.28 2.84
N CYS A 111 -8.16 6.94 2.71
CA CYS A 111 -8.71 6.62 1.40
C CYS A 111 -8.54 7.79 0.46
N VAL A 112 -7.94 7.54 -0.69
CA VAL A 112 -7.79 8.56 -1.72
C VAL A 112 -9.14 8.71 -2.38
N LYS A 113 -9.73 9.88 -2.21
CA LYS A 113 -10.95 10.19 -2.94
C LYS A 113 -10.57 10.63 -4.34
N PRO A 114 -11.31 10.21 -5.34
CA PRO A 114 -11.02 10.70 -6.68
C PRO A 114 -11.12 12.21 -6.70
N ASP A 115 -10.16 12.81 -7.39
CA ASP A 115 -10.16 14.25 -7.59
C ASP A 115 -11.09 14.59 -8.74
N PHE A 116 -12.12 15.27 -8.43
CA PHE A 116 -12.98 15.84 -9.46
C PHE A 116 -13.86 16.92 -8.93
#